data_09c94de866f621ab1cc4e35232c9e451
#
_entry.id   09c94de866f621ab1cc4e35232c9e451
#
_cell.length_a   1.000
_cell.length_b   1.000
_cell.length_c   1.000
_cell.angle_alpha   90.00
_cell.angle_beta   90.00
_cell.angle_gamma   90.00
#
_symmetry.space_group_name_H-M   'P 1'
#
loop_
_entity.id
_entity.type
_entity.pdbx_description
1 polymer ?
#
loop_
_entity_poly.entity_id
_entity_poly.type
_entity_poly.pdbx_seq_one_letter_code
_entity_poly.pdbx_strand_id
1 'polypeptide(L)'
;MINVAFIGVSHWHLPLYLNPVRALPDVRIVGVADPDPAVAARVAADLGCESAEDYRDLIARVRPDFVFALGEHADMPAEAEYLIDAGVAFALEKPCGISGPQVTSLADQAEKKGAFAAVPLVLRQSDFLTEIERRSADEGYTYLSFKLIGRPPDRYLTEGSAWMTECSAAGGGALINLGIHYIDLIACLGKSDDIEVLAATTSAAAWNLSIEDYALVTLRAGTTIGTVETGYLYPSSGEAYMDMHYSLRTPGHYYVARDSSHLEVSTSSGVTETIDVGTTNISYYPRFCADVLRRFVASEKPVAGLREAARAMTILDDVYQAGGRR
;
A
#
# COMPACT_ATOMS: atom_id res chain seq x y z
N MET A 1 -11.56 -23.14 9.49
CA MET A 1 -11.05 -22.08 10.41
C MET A 1 -9.58 -21.87 10.07
N ILE A 2 -9.15 -20.66 9.82
CA ILE A 2 -7.78 -20.28 9.40
C ILE A 2 -7.07 -19.71 10.63
N ASN A 3 -5.91 -20.27 10.99
CA ASN A 3 -5.06 -19.73 12.04
C ASN A 3 -4.19 -18.62 11.47
N VAL A 4 -4.36 -17.40 11.97
CA VAL A 4 -3.66 -16.21 11.50
C VAL A 4 -2.73 -15.69 12.59
N ALA A 5 -1.53 -15.27 12.21
CA ALA A 5 -0.64 -14.50 13.07
C ALA A 5 -0.37 -13.11 12.48
N PHE A 6 0.02 -12.18 13.36
CA PHE A 6 0.46 -10.84 12.98
C PHE A 6 1.90 -10.63 13.45
N ILE A 7 2.73 -10.02 12.62
CA ILE A 7 4.09 -9.58 12.98
C ILE A 7 4.23 -8.08 12.71
N GLY A 8 5.03 -7.37 13.54
CA GLY A 8 5.15 -5.92 13.48
C GLY A 8 3.90 -5.19 13.99
N VAL A 9 3.37 -5.62 15.15
CA VAL A 9 2.08 -5.10 15.66
C VAL A 9 2.18 -3.69 16.29
N SER A 10 3.35 -3.08 16.33
CA SER A 10 3.56 -1.65 16.61
C SER A 10 3.27 -0.75 15.41
N HIS A 11 3.14 -1.31 14.20
CA HIS A 11 2.91 -0.54 13.00
C HIS A 11 1.56 0.20 13.05
N TRP A 12 1.56 1.49 12.69
CA TRP A 12 0.38 2.36 12.73
C TRP A 12 -0.79 1.90 11.86
N HIS A 13 -0.54 1.08 10.83
CA HIS A 13 -1.58 0.43 10.02
C HIS A 13 -2.22 -0.81 10.69
N LEU A 14 -1.71 -1.30 11.83
CA LEU A 14 -2.27 -2.49 12.46
C LEU A 14 -3.80 -2.50 12.55
N PRO A 15 -4.49 -1.41 12.95
CA PRO A 15 -5.95 -1.40 13.04
C PRO A 15 -6.67 -1.65 11.72
N LEU A 16 -6.05 -1.30 10.58
CA LEU A 16 -6.61 -1.49 9.24
C LEU A 16 -6.70 -2.98 8.86
N TYR A 17 -5.84 -3.81 9.45
CA TYR A 17 -5.82 -5.26 9.24
C TYR A 17 -6.47 -6.01 10.39
N LEU A 18 -6.08 -5.69 11.61
CA LEU A 18 -6.50 -6.43 12.79
C LEU A 18 -8.02 -6.38 13.00
N ASN A 19 -8.62 -5.19 12.89
CA ASN A 19 -10.06 -5.02 13.11
C ASN A 19 -10.91 -5.80 12.09
N PRO A 20 -10.65 -5.74 10.77
CA PRO A 20 -11.37 -6.57 9.81
C PRO A 20 -11.14 -8.07 10.03
N VAL A 21 -9.89 -8.50 10.25
CA VAL A 21 -9.55 -9.91 10.37
C VAL A 21 -10.20 -10.55 11.59
N ARG A 22 -10.19 -9.88 12.75
CA ARG A 22 -10.84 -10.38 13.96
C ARG A 22 -12.36 -10.49 13.85
N ALA A 23 -12.97 -9.79 12.91
CA ALA A 23 -14.41 -9.86 12.65
C ALA A 23 -14.82 -11.01 11.71
N LEU A 24 -13.88 -11.70 11.08
CA LEU A 24 -14.17 -12.79 10.16
C LEU A 24 -14.50 -14.08 10.95
N PRO A 25 -15.65 -14.73 10.68
CA PRO A 25 -16.13 -15.86 11.49
C PRO A 25 -15.25 -17.11 11.40
N ASP A 26 -14.55 -17.29 10.27
CA ASP A 26 -13.72 -18.47 10.01
C ASP A 26 -12.22 -18.25 10.28
N VAL A 27 -11.88 -17.20 11.01
CA VAL A 27 -10.51 -16.84 11.33
C VAL A 27 -10.27 -16.91 12.84
N ARG A 28 -9.10 -17.42 13.21
CA ARG A 28 -8.60 -17.40 14.58
C ARG A 28 -7.23 -16.75 14.60
N ILE A 29 -7.08 -15.68 15.36
CA ILE A 29 -5.76 -15.08 15.62
C ILE A 29 -5.06 -15.91 16.69
N VAL A 30 -3.95 -16.54 16.32
CA VAL A 30 -3.22 -17.49 17.19
C VAL A 30 -1.98 -16.89 17.83
N GLY A 31 -1.49 -15.76 17.31
CA GLY A 31 -0.32 -15.12 17.89
C GLY A 31 0.03 -13.79 17.25
N VAL A 32 0.81 -13.00 17.98
CA VAL A 32 1.36 -11.71 17.55
C VAL A 32 2.84 -11.61 17.92
N ALA A 33 3.64 -10.95 17.09
CA ALA A 33 5.03 -10.65 17.38
C ALA A 33 5.37 -9.18 17.12
N ASP A 34 6.25 -8.64 17.95
CA ASP A 34 6.80 -7.30 17.79
C ASP A 34 8.17 -7.21 18.46
N PRO A 35 9.16 -6.52 17.88
CA PRO A 35 10.45 -6.26 18.53
C PRO A 35 10.33 -5.57 19.89
N ASP A 36 9.25 -4.82 20.13
CA ASP A 36 8.90 -4.34 21.46
C ASP A 36 8.03 -5.38 22.20
N PRO A 37 8.58 -6.14 23.17
CA PRO A 37 7.85 -7.18 23.88
C PRO A 37 6.66 -6.64 24.68
N ALA A 38 6.68 -5.37 25.09
CA ALA A 38 5.55 -4.76 25.80
C ALA A 38 4.38 -4.50 24.85
N VAL A 39 4.64 -4.09 23.62
CA VAL A 39 3.63 -3.95 22.57
C VAL A 39 3.04 -5.31 22.22
N ALA A 40 3.89 -6.32 21.97
CA ALA A 40 3.45 -7.68 21.66
C ALA A 40 2.55 -8.24 22.78
N ALA A 41 2.98 -8.15 24.03
CA ALA A 41 2.23 -8.66 25.19
C ALA A 41 0.87 -7.95 25.36
N ARG A 42 0.82 -6.63 25.17
CA ARG A 42 -0.42 -5.84 25.26
C ARG A 42 -1.43 -6.27 24.19
N VAL A 43 -1.00 -6.37 22.94
CA VAL A 43 -1.88 -6.78 21.83
C VAL A 43 -2.34 -8.23 22.00
N ALA A 44 -1.44 -9.12 22.42
CA ALA A 44 -1.79 -10.52 22.69
C ALA A 44 -2.83 -10.68 23.81
N ALA A 45 -2.72 -9.88 24.89
CA ALA A 45 -3.67 -9.88 26.00
C ALA A 45 -5.08 -9.45 25.53
N ASP A 46 -5.18 -8.43 24.65
CA ASP A 46 -6.48 -8.00 24.07
C ASP A 46 -7.11 -9.09 23.19
N LEU A 47 -6.28 -9.88 22.51
CA LEU A 47 -6.72 -10.90 21.57
C LEU A 47 -6.86 -12.29 22.20
N GLY A 48 -6.30 -12.53 23.38
CA GLY A 48 -6.26 -13.84 24.01
C GLY A 48 -5.42 -14.85 23.22
N CYS A 49 -4.29 -14.41 22.65
CA CYS A 49 -3.41 -15.23 21.83
C CYS A 49 -1.95 -15.23 22.35
N GLU A 50 -1.07 -15.96 21.69
CA GLU A 50 0.36 -15.98 22.06
C GLU A 50 1.10 -14.72 21.63
N SER A 51 2.20 -14.38 22.34
CA SER A 51 3.10 -13.30 21.96
C SER A 51 4.55 -13.75 21.90
N ALA A 52 5.35 -13.07 21.08
CA ALA A 52 6.79 -13.19 21.03
C ALA A 52 7.46 -11.86 20.66
N GLU A 53 8.73 -11.70 21.05
CA GLU A 53 9.58 -10.63 20.57
C GLU A 53 10.09 -10.96 19.14
N ASP A 54 10.57 -12.20 18.92
CA ASP A 54 10.98 -12.68 17.59
C ASP A 54 9.84 -13.41 16.89
N TYR A 55 9.49 -12.94 15.70
CA TYR A 55 8.45 -13.54 14.87
C TYR A 55 8.77 -14.97 14.43
N ARG A 56 10.06 -15.32 14.31
CA ARG A 56 10.47 -16.69 13.95
C ARG A 56 10.10 -17.69 15.05
N ASP A 57 10.32 -17.29 16.29
CA ASP A 57 9.94 -18.08 17.45
C ASP A 57 8.43 -18.23 17.55
N LEU A 58 7.68 -17.15 17.29
CA LEU A 58 6.23 -17.21 17.26
C LEU A 58 5.74 -18.20 16.20
N ILE A 59 6.18 -18.05 14.95
CA ILE A 59 5.73 -18.88 13.83
C ILE A 59 6.07 -20.34 14.06
N ALA A 60 7.25 -20.66 14.58
CA ALA A 60 7.65 -22.03 14.91
C ALA A 60 6.73 -22.66 15.97
N ARG A 61 6.26 -21.88 16.95
CA ARG A 61 5.37 -22.34 18.02
C ARG A 61 3.92 -22.49 17.57
N VAL A 62 3.34 -21.43 17.00
CA VAL A 62 1.89 -21.39 16.71
C VAL A 62 1.52 -21.98 15.35
N ARG A 63 2.48 -22.12 14.43
CA ARG A 63 2.32 -22.68 13.08
C ARG A 63 1.07 -22.13 12.39
N PRO A 64 1.01 -20.83 12.11
CA PRO A 64 -0.15 -20.23 11.48
C PRO A 64 -0.31 -20.69 10.04
N ASP A 65 -1.54 -20.69 9.55
CA ASP A 65 -1.84 -20.94 8.15
C ASP A 65 -1.51 -19.69 7.29
N PHE A 66 -1.63 -18.49 7.89
CA PHE A 66 -1.45 -17.22 7.23
C PHE A 66 -0.84 -16.16 8.17
N VAL A 67 0.01 -15.28 7.65
CA VAL A 67 0.63 -14.18 8.40
C VAL A 67 0.32 -12.83 7.76
N PHE A 68 -0.10 -11.85 8.55
CA PHE A 68 -0.04 -10.44 8.19
C PHE A 68 1.25 -9.85 8.76
N ALA A 69 2.13 -9.39 7.87
CA ALA A 69 3.46 -8.87 8.20
C ALA A 69 3.48 -7.35 7.98
N LEU A 70 3.75 -6.59 9.05
CA LEU A 70 3.71 -5.14 9.10
C LEU A 70 4.99 -4.55 9.73
N GLY A 71 6.14 -5.12 9.46
CA GLY A 71 7.42 -4.62 9.99
C GLY A 71 7.78 -3.22 9.51
N GLU A 72 8.89 -2.69 10.01
CA GLU A 72 9.50 -1.50 9.45
C GLU A 72 9.93 -1.76 8.00
N HIS A 73 9.84 -0.75 7.12
CA HIS A 73 10.11 -0.97 5.68
C HIS A 73 11.48 -1.60 5.43
N ALA A 74 12.52 -1.23 6.21
CA ALA A 74 13.85 -1.80 6.09
C ALA A 74 13.94 -3.27 6.52
N ASP A 75 13.07 -3.74 7.42
CA ASP A 75 13.06 -5.09 7.97
C ASP A 75 12.12 -6.04 7.19
N MET A 76 11.14 -5.49 6.47
CA MET A 76 10.17 -6.27 5.67
C MET A 76 10.82 -7.31 4.74
N PRO A 77 11.98 -7.05 4.07
CA PRO A 77 12.62 -8.07 3.26
C PRO A 77 13.01 -9.32 4.05
N ALA A 78 13.58 -9.18 5.24
CA ALA A 78 13.98 -10.31 6.08
C ALA A 78 12.75 -11.10 6.60
N GLU A 79 11.66 -10.41 6.91
CA GLU A 79 10.38 -11.03 7.28
C GLU A 79 9.81 -11.88 6.14
N ALA A 80 9.76 -11.29 4.93
CA ALA A 80 9.25 -11.97 3.74
C ALA A 80 10.12 -13.17 3.34
N GLU A 81 11.44 -13.03 3.35
CA GLU A 81 12.37 -14.12 3.08
C GLU A 81 12.13 -15.31 4.01
N TYR A 82 12.01 -15.04 5.31
CA TYR A 82 11.72 -16.09 6.29
C TYR A 82 10.37 -16.78 6.01
N LEU A 83 9.30 -16.02 5.73
CA LEU A 83 7.98 -16.58 5.46
C LEU A 83 7.96 -17.40 4.16
N ILE A 84 8.65 -16.93 3.11
CA ILE A 84 8.84 -17.66 1.85
C ILE A 84 9.59 -18.96 2.10
N ASP A 85 10.66 -18.93 2.91
CA ASP A 85 11.48 -20.09 3.22
C ASP A 85 10.74 -21.11 4.08
N ALA A 86 9.95 -20.64 5.03
CA ALA A 86 9.10 -21.45 5.88
C ALA A 86 7.86 -22.03 5.16
N GLY A 87 7.57 -21.58 3.94
CA GLY A 87 6.39 -22.00 3.18
C GLY A 87 5.07 -21.50 3.79
N VAL A 88 5.10 -20.40 4.53
CA VAL A 88 3.91 -19.80 5.17
C VAL A 88 3.31 -18.76 4.23
N ALA A 89 2.01 -18.83 3.98
CA ALA A 89 1.31 -17.82 3.20
C ALA A 89 1.22 -16.49 3.97
N PHE A 90 1.34 -15.36 3.27
CA PHE A 90 1.34 -14.06 3.95
C PHE A 90 0.81 -12.91 3.09
N ALA A 91 0.43 -11.84 3.78
CA ALA A 91 0.29 -10.51 3.24
C ALA A 91 1.36 -9.61 3.88
N LEU A 92 2.19 -8.98 3.06
CA LEU A 92 3.24 -8.05 3.49
C LEU A 92 2.77 -6.61 3.25
N GLU A 93 2.87 -5.76 4.26
CA GLU A 93 2.55 -4.33 4.11
C GLU A 93 3.44 -3.70 3.03
N LYS A 94 2.86 -2.74 2.29
CA LYS A 94 3.64 -1.96 1.31
C LYS A 94 4.62 -1.02 2.08
N PRO A 95 5.75 -0.69 1.57
CA PRO A 95 6.27 -0.91 0.21
C PRO A 95 7.06 -2.23 0.07
N CYS A 96 7.09 -3.10 1.06
CA CYS A 96 7.78 -4.41 1.08
C CYS A 96 9.31 -4.32 1.19
N GLY A 97 9.87 -3.15 1.39
CA GLY A 97 11.30 -2.86 1.47
C GLY A 97 11.59 -1.40 1.17
N ILE A 98 12.85 -1.02 1.15
CA ILE A 98 13.28 0.38 0.94
C ILE A 98 13.87 0.64 -0.46
N SER A 99 13.92 -0.37 -1.33
CA SER A 99 14.43 -0.23 -2.71
C SER A 99 13.83 -1.26 -3.67
N GLY A 100 13.76 -0.91 -4.95
CA GLY A 100 13.28 -1.80 -6.02
C GLY A 100 14.03 -3.12 -6.11
N PRO A 101 15.38 -3.16 -6.10
CA PRO A 101 16.16 -4.40 -6.11
C PRO A 101 15.83 -5.36 -4.98
N GLN A 102 15.61 -4.86 -3.74
CA GLN A 102 15.20 -5.71 -2.61
C GLN A 102 13.86 -6.40 -2.89
N VAL A 103 12.85 -5.63 -3.29
CA VAL A 103 11.49 -6.16 -3.52
C VAL A 103 11.46 -7.06 -4.76
N THR A 104 12.28 -6.77 -5.79
CA THR A 104 12.45 -7.64 -6.96
C THR A 104 13.03 -9.00 -6.57
N SER A 105 14.06 -9.02 -5.73
CA SER A 105 14.63 -10.27 -5.21
C SER A 105 13.59 -11.10 -4.46
N LEU A 106 12.76 -10.47 -3.63
CA LEU A 106 11.66 -11.16 -2.93
C LEU A 106 10.62 -11.73 -3.88
N ALA A 107 10.25 -10.96 -4.92
CA ALA A 107 9.31 -11.44 -5.93
C ALA A 107 9.83 -12.67 -6.67
N ASP A 108 11.10 -12.66 -7.07
CA ASP A 108 11.76 -13.79 -7.73
C ASP A 108 11.81 -15.04 -6.84
N GLN A 109 12.10 -14.86 -5.55
CA GLN A 109 12.13 -15.96 -4.57
C GLN A 109 10.73 -16.54 -4.36
N ALA A 110 9.72 -15.67 -4.17
CA ALA A 110 8.33 -16.09 -3.97
C ALA A 110 7.80 -16.87 -5.20
N GLU A 111 8.05 -16.38 -6.40
CA GLU A 111 7.65 -17.07 -7.64
C GLU A 111 8.35 -18.42 -7.79
N LYS A 112 9.66 -18.48 -7.56
CA LYS A 112 10.44 -19.73 -7.63
C LYS A 112 9.93 -20.79 -6.66
N LYS A 113 9.45 -20.38 -5.48
CA LYS A 113 8.93 -21.31 -4.45
C LYS A 113 7.42 -21.52 -4.54
N GLY A 114 6.71 -20.80 -5.43
CA GLY A 114 5.25 -20.85 -5.52
C GLY A 114 4.58 -20.32 -4.24
N ALA A 115 5.22 -19.39 -3.53
CA ALA A 115 4.71 -18.84 -2.29
C ALA A 115 3.48 -17.94 -2.54
N PHE A 116 2.49 -18.04 -1.65
CA PHE A 116 1.38 -17.07 -1.62
C PHE A 116 1.84 -15.83 -0.85
N ALA A 117 2.12 -14.76 -1.58
CA ALA A 117 2.61 -13.49 -1.03
C ALA A 117 1.76 -12.34 -1.60
N ALA A 118 0.86 -11.79 -0.79
CA ALA A 118 -0.02 -10.68 -1.17
C ALA A 118 0.55 -9.34 -0.70
N VAL A 119 0.23 -8.27 -1.42
CA VAL A 119 0.58 -6.90 -1.05
C VAL A 119 -0.65 -5.99 -1.13
N PRO A 120 -0.91 -5.12 -0.14
CA PRO A 120 -2.12 -4.29 -0.06
C PRO A 120 -2.06 -3.07 -1.01
N LEU A 121 -1.92 -3.31 -2.31
CA LEU A 121 -2.16 -2.31 -3.34
C LEU A 121 -3.68 -2.17 -3.53
N VAL A 122 -4.35 -1.79 -2.46
CA VAL A 122 -5.80 -1.94 -2.25
C VAL A 122 -6.67 -1.18 -3.24
N LEU A 123 -6.14 -0.13 -3.87
CA LEU A 123 -6.87 0.63 -4.89
C LEU A 123 -7.18 -0.20 -6.13
N ARG A 124 -6.42 -1.27 -6.41
CA ARG A 124 -6.73 -2.24 -7.48
C ARG A 124 -8.04 -2.99 -7.28
N GLN A 125 -8.56 -3.03 -6.05
CA GLN A 125 -9.83 -3.68 -5.68
C GLN A 125 -10.90 -2.66 -5.30
N SER A 126 -10.67 -1.37 -5.60
CA SER A 126 -11.60 -0.32 -5.21
C SER A 126 -12.87 -0.34 -6.05
N ASP A 127 -14.00 0.01 -5.43
CA ASP A 127 -15.25 0.24 -6.15
C ASP A 127 -15.11 1.44 -7.10
N PHE A 128 -14.29 2.41 -6.71
CA PHE A 128 -13.87 3.53 -7.56
C PHE A 128 -13.30 3.03 -8.90
N LEU A 129 -12.33 2.12 -8.88
CA LEU A 129 -11.74 1.58 -10.09
C LEU A 129 -12.70 0.67 -10.85
N THR A 130 -13.46 -0.16 -10.13
CA THR A 130 -14.50 -1.03 -10.72
C THR A 130 -15.54 -0.20 -11.49
N GLU A 131 -15.95 0.95 -10.94
CA GLU A 131 -16.93 1.83 -11.60
C GLU A 131 -16.37 2.48 -12.88
N ILE A 132 -15.09 2.86 -12.85
CA ILE A 132 -14.39 3.37 -14.03
C ILE A 132 -14.26 2.28 -15.10
N GLU A 133 -13.80 1.09 -14.74
CA GLU A 133 -13.63 -0.04 -15.66
C GLU A 133 -14.96 -0.49 -16.27
N ARG A 134 -16.04 -0.51 -15.49
CA ARG A 134 -17.38 -0.83 -16.00
C ARG A 134 -17.83 0.09 -17.14
N ARG A 135 -17.42 1.35 -17.11
CA ARG A 135 -17.80 2.39 -18.10
C ARG A 135 -16.81 2.48 -19.26
N SER A 136 -15.56 2.14 -19.04
CA SER A 136 -14.44 2.37 -19.96
C SER A 136 -13.58 1.11 -20.19
N ALA A 137 -14.15 -0.10 -20.04
CA ALA A 137 -13.40 -1.36 -20.10
C ALA A 137 -12.54 -1.54 -21.35
N ASP A 138 -13.05 -1.06 -22.51
CA ASP A 138 -12.40 -1.18 -23.80
C ASP A 138 -11.62 0.09 -24.21
N GLU A 139 -11.64 1.11 -23.34
CA GLU A 139 -10.96 2.39 -23.60
C GLU A 139 -9.58 2.41 -22.95
N GLY A 140 -8.59 2.95 -23.66
CA GLY A 140 -7.29 3.28 -23.06
C GLY A 140 -7.35 4.60 -22.32
N TYR A 141 -6.51 4.74 -21.29
CA TYR A 141 -6.35 6.02 -20.62
C TYR A 141 -5.38 6.91 -21.39
N THR A 142 -5.71 8.19 -21.50
CA THR A 142 -4.82 9.22 -22.09
C THR A 142 -4.16 10.07 -21.01
N TYR A 143 -4.83 10.19 -19.85
CA TYR A 143 -4.39 11.01 -18.75
C TYR A 143 -4.85 10.43 -17.41
N LEU A 144 -3.93 10.42 -16.45
CA LEU A 144 -4.16 10.01 -15.06
C LEU A 144 -3.52 11.05 -14.14
N SER A 145 -4.24 11.56 -13.16
CA SER A 145 -3.67 12.48 -12.18
C SER A 145 -4.18 12.15 -10.79
N PHE A 146 -3.25 12.01 -9.86
CA PHE A 146 -3.52 11.68 -8.47
C PHE A 146 -2.81 12.67 -7.56
N LYS A 147 -3.58 13.41 -6.77
CA LYS A 147 -3.08 14.27 -5.71
C LYS A 147 -3.59 13.80 -4.37
N LEU A 148 -2.68 13.62 -3.40
CA LEU A 148 -3.01 13.37 -2.01
C LEU A 148 -2.00 14.07 -1.09
N ILE A 149 -2.43 15.13 -0.42
CA ILE A 149 -1.67 15.82 0.62
C ILE A 149 -2.24 15.42 1.97
N GLY A 150 -1.49 14.61 2.71
CA GLY A 150 -1.86 14.10 4.02
C GLY A 150 -1.36 15.00 5.16
N ARG A 151 -1.72 14.60 6.38
CA ARG A 151 -1.32 15.28 7.62
C ARG A 151 0.20 15.25 7.83
N PRO A 152 0.74 16.13 8.69
CA PRO A 152 2.14 16.16 9.05
C PRO A 152 2.66 14.82 9.59
N PRO A 153 3.98 14.55 9.46
CA PRO A 153 4.58 13.26 9.84
C PRO A 153 4.78 13.12 11.37
N ASP A 154 4.57 14.17 12.15
CA ASP A 154 4.64 14.14 13.62
C ASP A 154 3.67 13.11 14.26
N ARG A 155 2.60 12.75 13.56
CA ARG A 155 1.70 11.66 13.97
C ARG A 155 2.43 10.32 14.15
N TYR A 156 3.44 10.03 13.37
CA TYR A 156 4.19 8.78 13.49
C TYR A 156 4.96 8.69 14.81
N LEU A 157 5.37 9.83 15.39
CA LEU A 157 6.02 9.88 16.69
C LEU A 157 5.05 9.50 17.82
N THR A 158 3.77 9.87 17.68
CA THR A 158 2.73 9.59 18.67
C THR A 158 2.06 8.22 18.48
N GLU A 159 2.12 7.66 17.29
CA GLU A 159 1.49 6.38 16.91
C GLU A 159 2.46 5.19 16.99
N GLY A 160 3.66 5.36 17.57
CA GLY A 160 4.63 4.29 17.79
C GLY A 160 5.43 3.88 16.54
N SER A 161 5.39 4.69 15.47
CA SER A 161 6.09 4.42 14.21
C SER A 161 7.08 5.53 13.85
N ALA A 162 7.88 5.97 14.84
CA ALA A 162 8.88 7.03 14.68
C ALA A 162 9.86 6.77 13.52
N TRP A 163 10.15 5.50 13.22
CA TRP A 163 11.00 5.08 12.10
C TRP A 163 10.51 5.60 10.75
N MET A 164 9.21 5.91 10.59
CA MET A 164 8.65 6.52 9.39
C MET A 164 9.20 7.91 9.07
N THR A 165 9.88 8.56 10.02
CA THR A 165 10.54 9.86 9.83
C THR A 165 12.03 9.75 9.50
N GLU A 166 12.56 8.54 9.41
CA GLU A 166 13.97 8.24 9.15
C GLU A 166 14.15 7.55 7.79
N CYS A 167 14.93 8.17 6.89
CA CYS A 167 15.12 7.64 5.54
C CYS A 167 15.73 6.22 5.52
N SER A 168 16.63 5.91 6.47
CA SER A 168 17.27 4.59 6.57
C SER A 168 16.29 3.46 6.89
N ALA A 169 15.24 3.75 7.64
CA ALA A 169 14.22 2.77 8.04
C ALA A 169 13.00 2.80 7.10
N ALA A 170 12.55 3.99 6.70
CA ALA A 170 11.38 4.17 5.85
C ALA A 170 11.66 4.11 4.34
N GLY A 171 12.91 4.31 3.90
CA GLY A 171 13.29 4.38 2.48
C GLY A 171 12.93 5.71 1.79
N GLY A 172 12.11 6.53 2.41
CA GLY A 172 11.62 7.81 1.90
C GLY A 172 10.45 8.33 2.73
N GLY A 173 9.77 9.35 2.23
CA GLY A 173 8.69 10.01 2.95
C GLY A 173 7.30 9.86 2.29
N ALA A 174 6.70 11.00 1.94
CA ALA A 174 5.34 11.02 1.40
C ALA A 174 5.19 10.22 0.09
N LEU A 175 6.21 10.21 -0.73
CA LEU A 175 6.15 9.54 -2.03
C LEU A 175 6.11 8.02 -1.89
N ILE A 176 7.04 7.42 -1.15
CA ILE A 176 7.07 5.96 -0.95
C ILE A 176 5.88 5.48 -0.11
N ASN A 177 5.39 6.30 0.83
CA ASN A 177 4.28 5.92 1.70
C ASN A 177 2.90 6.12 1.04
N LEU A 178 2.64 7.30 0.49
CA LEU A 178 1.35 7.67 -0.12
C LEU A 178 1.37 7.45 -1.64
N GLY A 179 2.43 7.89 -2.29
CA GLY A 179 2.55 7.90 -3.74
C GLY A 179 2.64 6.53 -4.38
N ILE A 180 3.14 5.52 -3.67
CA ILE A 180 3.25 4.15 -4.20
C ILE A 180 1.92 3.59 -4.73
N HIS A 181 0.80 3.90 -4.08
CA HIS A 181 -0.53 3.46 -4.53
C HIS A 181 -0.91 4.04 -5.90
N TYR A 182 -0.52 5.29 -6.17
CA TYR A 182 -0.85 5.99 -7.42
C TYR A 182 0.15 5.66 -8.52
N ILE A 183 1.42 5.45 -8.19
CA ILE A 183 2.43 4.92 -9.11
C ILE A 183 2.02 3.53 -9.58
N ASP A 184 1.57 2.68 -8.68
CA ASP A 184 1.03 1.37 -9.00
C ASP A 184 -0.21 1.45 -9.92
N LEU A 185 -1.15 2.36 -9.64
CA LEU A 185 -2.32 2.57 -10.50
C LEU A 185 -1.93 3.06 -11.90
N ILE A 186 -0.98 4.00 -12.03
CA ILE A 186 -0.50 4.46 -13.34
C ILE A 186 0.12 3.29 -14.10
N ALA A 187 0.96 2.50 -13.45
CA ALA A 187 1.57 1.33 -14.05
C ALA A 187 0.53 0.27 -14.47
N CYS A 188 -0.48 0.04 -13.65
CA CYS A 188 -1.55 -0.91 -13.93
C CYS A 188 -2.46 -0.45 -15.08
N LEU A 189 -2.96 0.79 -15.01
CA LEU A 189 -3.94 1.34 -15.95
C LEU A 189 -3.31 1.72 -17.30
N GLY A 190 -2.04 2.11 -17.30
CA GLY A 190 -1.29 2.42 -18.53
C GLY A 190 -1.03 1.20 -19.41
N LYS A 191 -1.20 -0.02 -18.88
CA LYS A 191 -1.06 -1.31 -19.60
C LYS A 191 0.26 -1.41 -20.39
N SER A 192 1.33 -0.82 -19.87
CA SER A 192 2.67 -0.83 -20.50
C SER A 192 3.70 -1.26 -19.47
N ASP A 193 4.60 -2.14 -19.87
CA ASP A 193 5.74 -2.55 -19.03
C ASP A 193 6.84 -1.47 -19.01
N ASP A 194 6.85 -0.61 -20.03
CA ASP A 194 7.78 0.51 -20.15
C ASP A 194 7.16 1.76 -19.49
N ILE A 195 7.71 2.14 -18.35
CA ILE A 195 7.32 3.33 -17.58
C ILE A 195 8.52 4.29 -17.56
N GLU A 196 8.33 5.46 -18.15
CA GLU A 196 9.34 6.52 -18.20
C GLU A 196 9.04 7.61 -17.16
N VAL A 197 10.05 7.99 -16.38
CA VAL A 197 9.98 9.18 -15.52
C VAL A 197 10.29 10.43 -16.33
N LEU A 198 9.27 11.24 -16.62
CA LEU A 198 9.40 12.45 -17.41
C LEU A 198 9.91 13.65 -16.57
N ALA A 199 9.46 13.73 -15.32
CA ALA A 199 9.88 14.75 -14.37
C ALA A 199 9.63 14.26 -12.94
N ALA A 200 10.51 14.66 -12.02
CA ALA A 200 10.38 14.43 -10.60
C ALA A 200 10.93 15.61 -9.80
N THR A 201 10.22 15.99 -8.77
CA THR A 201 10.64 17.00 -7.79
C THR A 201 10.28 16.52 -6.40
N THR A 202 11.24 16.57 -5.48
CA THR A 202 11.04 16.25 -4.06
C THR A 202 11.48 17.43 -3.18
N SER A 203 10.86 17.57 -2.03
CA SER A 203 11.22 18.58 -1.02
C SER A 203 11.17 17.97 0.38
N ALA A 204 12.06 18.43 1.26
CA ALA A 204 12.06 18.14 2.69
C ALA A 204 12.05 19.45 3.50
N ALA A 205 11.52 20.53 2.93
CA ALA A 205 11.66 21.87 3.47
C ALA A 205 10.65 22.22 4.58
N ALA A 206 9.52 21.50 4.65
CA ALA A 206 8.47 21.83 5.61
C ALA A 206 8.78 21.36 7.03
N TRP A 207 9.37 20.17 7.19
CA TRP A 207 9.54 19.53 8.49
C TRP A 207 11.00 19.31 8.89
N ASN A 208 11.95 19.60 8.00
CA ASN A 208 13.40 19.42 8.23
C ASN A 208 13.75 17.98 8.71
N LEU A 209 13.12 16.99 8.09
CA LEU A 209 13.38 15.57 8.32
C LEU A 209 14.31 14.99 7.25
N SER A 210 14.83 13.78 7.47
CA SER A 210 15.64 13.07 6.46
C SER A 210 14.83 12.49 5.29
N ILE A 211 13.49 12.51 5.40
CA ILE A 211 12.53 12.07 4.39
C ILE A 211 11.98 13.27 3.60
N GLU A 212 11.46 13.05 2.39
CA GLU A 212 10.71 14.09 1.69
C GLU A 212 9.32 14.25 2.31
N ASP A 213 8.93 15.51 2.46
CA ASP A 213 7.61 15.90 2.90
C ASP A 213 6.67 16.29 1.74
N TYR A 214 7.22 16.40 0.53
CA TYR A 214 6.47 16.68 -0.69
C TYR A 214 7.17 16.07 -1.92
N ALA A 215 6.35 15.58 -2.85
CA ALA A 215 6.79 15.11 -4.16
C ALA A 215 5.76 15.40 -5.25
N LEU A 216 6.27 15.78 -6.43
CA LEU A 216 5.51 15.89 -7.67
C LEU A 216 6.23 15.09 -8.76
N VAL A 217 5.52 14.18 -9.39
CA VAL A 217 6.06 13.22 -10.37
C VAL A 217 5.22 13.23 -11.63
N THR A 218 5.85 13.14 -12.79
CA THR A 218 5.20 12.91 -14.08
C THR A 218 5.79 11.67 -14.72
N LEU A 219 4.92 10.73 -15.07
CA LEU A 219 5.27 9.44 -15.68
C LEU A 219 4.63 9.32 -17.06
N ARG A 220 5.26 8.52 -17.93
CA ARG A 220 4.66 8.03 -19.17
C ARG A 220 4.58 6.50 -19.10
N ALA A 221 3.38 5.96 -19.27
CA ALA A 221 3.11 4.53 -19.39
C ALA A 221 2.52 4.25 -20.79
N GLY A 222 3.38 3.86 -21.74
CA GLY A 222 2.98 3.79 -23.15
C GLY A 222 2.53 5.16 -23.69
N THR A 223 1.25 5.31 -24.03
CA THR A 223 0.65 6.59 -24.49
C THR A 223 0.01 7.40 -23.36
N THR A 224 -0.10 6.83 -22.17
CA THR A 224 -0.76 7.45 -21.01
C THR A 224 0.23 8.35 -20.26
N ILE A 225 -0.17 9.60 -20.00
CA ILE A 225 0.55 10.49 -19.10
C ILE A 225 -0.08 10.41 -17.72
N GLY A 226 0.75 10.13 -16.70
CA GLY A 226 0.35 10.05 -15.31
C GLY A 226 1.06 11.09 -14.45
N THR A 227 0.36 11.73 -13.51
CA THR A 227 0.95 12.61 -12.51
C THR A 227 0.62 12.13 -11.11
N VAL A 228 1.59 12.21 -10.20
CA VAL A 228 1.43 11.93 -8.77
C VAL A 228 1.93 13.11 -7.97
N GLU A 229 1.07 13.70 -7.15
CA GLU A 229 1.41 14.74 -6.20
C GLU A 229 1.09 14.26 -4.79
N THR A 230 2.11 14.16 -3.93
CA THR A 230 1.93 13.70 -2.55
C THR A 230 2.70 14.56 -1.57
N GLY A 231 2.20 14.65 -0.33
CA GLY A 231 2.90 15.41 0.70
C GLY A 231 2.32 15.17 2.09
N TYR A 232 3.09 15.61 3.10
CA TYR A 232 2.72 15.65 4.51
C TYR A 232 2.46 17.10 4.95
N LEU A 233 1.72 17.86 4.14
CA LEU A 233 1.57 19.32 4.29
C LEU A 233 0.18 19.76 4.74
N TYR A 234 -0.80 18.85 4.84
CA TYR A 234 -2.15 19.19 5.26
C TYR A 234 -2.19 19.49 6.76
N PRO A 235 -2.81 20.60 7.22
CA PRO A 235 -2.80 20.97 8.62
C PRO A 235 -3.47 19.92 9.55
N SER A 236 -2.87 19.62 10.69
CA SER A 236 -3.42 18.69 11.68
C SER A 236 -4.76 19.16 12.24
N SER A 237 -5.00 20.50 12.29
CA SER A 237 -6.23 21.12 12.78
C SER A 237 -7.33 21.27 11.73
N GLY A 238 -7.11 20.80 10.50
CA GLY A 238 -8.11 20.86 9.44
C GLY A 238 -9.31 19.94 9.72
N GLU A 239 -10.52 20.34 9.30
CA GLU A 239 -11.73 19.50 9.39
C GLU A 239 -11.60 18.23 8.53
N ALA A 240 -10.99 18.34 7.35
CA ALA A 240 -10.66 17.20 6.51
C ALA A 240 -9.33 16.58 6.95
N TYR A 241 -9.15 15.29 6.63
CA TYR A 241 -7.90 14.58 6.94
C TYR A 241 -6.80 14.78 5.88
N MET A 242 -7.18 15.28 4.69
CA MET A 242 -6.32 15.37 3.52
C MET A 242 -6.88 16.34 2.49
N ASP A 243 -6.02 16.83 1.60
CA ASP A 243 -6.40 17.46 0.33
C ASP A 243 -6.17 16.44 -0.79
N MET A 244 -7.24 16.01 -1.47
CA MET A 244 -7.17 15.03 -2.53
C MET A 244 -7.89 15.50 -3.79
N HIS A 245 -7.32 15.10 -4.94
CA HIS A 245 -7.95 15.31 -6.23
C HIS A 245 -7.44 14.24 -7.20
N TYR A 246 -8.35 13.38 -7.68
CA TYR A 246 -8.04 12.43 -8.74
C TYR A 246 -8.79 12.82 -10.00
N SER A 247 -8.12 12.71 -11.14
CA SER A 247 -8.77 12.86 -12.43
C SER A 247 -8.19 11.87 -13.44
N LEU A 248 -9.09 11.24 -14.21
CA LEU A 248 -8.74 10.25 -15.21
C LEU A 248 -9.50 10.56 -16.52
N ARG A 249 -8.84 10.37 -17.64
CA ARG A 249 -9.39 10.62 -18.97
C ARG A 249 -9.30 9.39 -19.85
N THR A 250 -10.42 8.96 -20.38
CA THR A 250 -10.52 8.02 -21.50
C THR A 250 -11.13 8.75 -22.73
N PRO A 251 -11.15 8.17 -23.94
CA PRO A 251 -11.79 8.80 -25.10
C PRO A 251 -13.25 9.22 -24.85
N GLY A 252 -14.03 8.40 -24.16
CA GLY A 252 -15.46 8.63 -23.90
C GLY A 252 -15.77 9.36 -22.60
N HIS A 253 -14.89 9.33 -21.61
CA HIS A 253 -15.21 9.74 -20.25
C HIS A 253 -14.11 10.59 -19.59
N TYR A 254 -14.54 11.44 -18.66
CA TYR A 254 -13.68 12.15 -17.71
C TYR A 254 -14.18 11.92 -16.30
N TYR A 255 -13.31 11.40 -15.44
CA TYR A 255 -13.61 11.03 -14.06
C TYR A 255 -12.90 11.98 -13.11
N VAL A 256 -13.60 12.42 -12.06
CA VAL A 256 -13.01 13.29 -11.02
C VAL A 256 -13.49 12.84 -9.64
N ALA A 257 -12.55 12.68 -8.71
CA ALA A 257 -12.83 12.53 -7.28
C ALA A 257 -12.13 13.67 -6.53
N ARG A 258 -12.89 14.44 -5.73
CA ARG A 258 -12.39 15.57 -4.92
C ARG A 258 -12.49 15.32 -3.42
N ASP A 259 -13.14 14.24 -3.05
CA ASP A 259 -13.32 13.82 -1.68
C ASP A 259 -13.26 12.28 -1.57
N SER A 260 -13.39 11.76 -0.35
CA SER A 260 -13.24 10.34 -0.05
C SER A 260 -14.44 9.46 -0.44
N SER A 261 -15.52 10.02 -0.98
CA SER A 261 -16.82 9.35 -1.10
C SER A 261 -17.57 9.55 -2.41
N HIS A 262 -17.10 10.44 -3.32
CA HIS A 262 -17.81 10.74 -4.54
C HIS A 262 -16.90 10.67 -5.77
N LEU A 263 -17.43 10.10 -6.84
CA LEU A 263 -16.85 10.11 -8.18
C LEU A 263 -17.79 10.83 -9.14
N GLU A 264 -17.34 11.95 -9.70
CA GLU A 264 -18.00 12.63 -10.80
C GLU A 264 -17.59 12.00 -12.13
N VAL A 265 -18.54 11.70 -12.99
CA VAL A 265 -18.32 11.13 -14.32
C VAL A 265 -18.94 12.04 -15.37
N SER A 266 -18.12 12.56 -16.27
CA SER A 266 -18.57 13.36 -17.40
C SER A 266 -18.32 12.62 -18.71
N THR A 267 -19.33 12.60 -19.59
CA THR A 267 -19.21 11.99 -20.91
C THR A 267 -18.85 13.02 -21.97
N SER A 268 -18.40 12.57 -23.14
CA SER A 268 -18.16 13.43 -24.31
C SER A 268 -19.44 14.12 -24.83
N SER A 269 -20.63 13.60 -24.47
CA SER A 269 -21.93 14.20 -24.79
C SER A 269 -22.39 15.28 -23.80
N GLY A 270 -21.58 15.57 -22.76
CA GLY A 270 -21.86 16.60 -21.76
C GLY A 270 -22.73 16.14 -20.59
N VAL A 271 -23.04 14.83 -20.50
CA VAL A 271 -23.75 14.29 -19.33
C VAL A 271 -22.74 14.20 -18.18
N THR A 272 -23.16 14.69 -17.01
CA THR A 272 -22.39 14.55 -15.76
C THR A 272 -23.24 13.82 -14.72
N GLU A 273 -22.63 12.86 -14.05
CA GLU A 273 -23.23 12.03 -12.99
C GLU A 273 -22.30 12.02 -11.78
N THR A 274 -22.86 12.00 -10.59
CA THR A 274 -22.11 11.79 -9.33
C THR A 274 -22.48 10.44 -8.74
N ILE A 275 -21.48 9.66 -8.35
CA ILE A 275 -21.60 8.29 -7.85
C ILE A 275 -21.04 8.26 -6.44
N ASP A 276 -21.81 7.73 -5.49
CA ASP A 276 -21.36 7.47 -4.13
C ASP A 276 -20.45 6.24 -4.12
N VAL A 277 -19.17 6.47 -3.95
CA VAL A 277 -18.13 5.41 -3.95
C VAL A 277 -16.91 5.86 -3.17
N GLY A 278 -16.34 4.95 -2.37
CA GLY A 278 -15.08 5.22 -1.70
C GLY A 278 -13.96 5.49 -2.71
N THR A 279 -13.19 6.54 -2.50
CA THR A 279 -12.10 6.94 -3.42
C THR A 279 -10.72 6.83 -2.79
N THR A 280 -10.64 6.65 -1.45
CA THR A 280 -9.37 6.52 -0.73
C THR A 280 -8.99 5.05 -0.47
N ASN A 281 -7.71 4.78 -0.33
CA ASN A 281 -7.17 3.46 -0.05
C ASN A 281 -7.67 2.87 1.28
N ILE A 282 -7.83 3.69 2.33
CA ILE A 282 -8.21 3.23 3.69
C ILE A 282 -9.52 2.45 3.68
N SER A 283 -10.49 2.87 2.86
CA SER A 283 -11.81 2.23 2.75
C SER A 283 -11.76 0.78 2.28
N TYR A 284 -10.66 0.34 1.67
CA TYR A 284 -10.57 -0.96 1.01
C TYR A 284 -9.76 -2.02 1.76
N TYR A 285 -9.16 -1.68 2.90
CA TYR A 285 -8.46 -2.68 3.73
C TYR A 285 -9.37 -3.80 4.24
N PRO A 286 -10.63 -3.54 4.68
CA PRO A 286 -11.52 -4.63 5.07
C PRO A 286 -11.79 -5.62 3.93
N ARG A 287 -11.99 -5.13 2.71
CA ARG A 287 -12.15 -5.97 1.51
C ARG A 287 -10.86 -6.75 1.22
N PHE A 288 -9.70 -6.09 1.27
CA PHE A 288 -8.41 -6.74 1.06
C PHE A 288 -8.22 -7.90 2.05
N CYS A 289 -8.44 -7.68 3.35
CA CYS A 289 -8.28 -8.71 4.37
C CYS A 289 -9.17 -9.93 4.14
N ALA A 290 -10.43 -9.71 3.78
CA ALA A 290 -11.37 -10.79 3.49
C ALA A 290 -11.00 -11.52 2.18
N ASP A 291 -10.68 -10.79 1.11
CA ASP A 291 -10.37 -11.37 -0.19
C ASP A 291 -9.05 -12.14 -0.20
N VAL A 292 -8.02 -11.64 0.48
CA VAL A 292 -6.71 -12.32 0.54
C VAL A 292 -6.81 -13.69 1.22
N LEU A 293 -7.57 -13.79 2.32
CA LEU A 293 -7.78 -15.05 3.01
C LEU A 293 -8.67 -15.99 2.20
N ARG A 294 -9.73 -15.47 1.56
CA ARG A 294 -10.57 -16.24 0.64
C ARG A 294 -9.73 -16.84 -0.51
N ARG A 295 -8.89 -16.02 -1.16
CA ARG A 295 -8.02 -16.45 -2.27
C ARG A 295 -7.00 -17.50 -1.81
N PHE A 296 -6.42 -17.29 -0.64
CA PHE A 296 -5.50 -18.27 -0.04
C PHE A 296 -6.20 -19.64 0.11
N VAL A 297 -7.38 -19.70 0.70
CA VAL A 297 -8.15 -20.95 0.87
C VAL A 297 -8.53 -21.57 -0.48
N ALA A 298 -8.89 -20.74 -1.46
CA ALA A 298 -9.26 -21.19 -2.80
C ALA A 298 -8.05 -21.55 -3.69
N SER A 299 -6.83 -21.40 -3.20
CA SER A 299 -5.59 -21.54 -4.00
C SER A 299 -5.57 -20.64 -5.25
N GLU A 300 -6.21 -19.48 -5.16
CA GLU A 300 -6.20 -18.42 -6.17
C GLU A 300 -5.04 -17.47 -5.91
N LYS A 301 -4.47 -16.86 -6.96
CA LYS A 301 -3.44 -15.82 -6.80
C LYS A 301 -4.01 -14.57 -6.15
N PRO A 302 -3.22 -13.82 -5.35
CA PRO A 302 -3.63 -12.52 -4.85
C PRO A 302 -3.86 -11.53 -6.01
N VAL A 303 -4.66 -10.49 -5.81
CA VAL A 303 -4.88 -9.43 -6.82
C VAL A 303 -3.61 -8.63 -7.09
N ALA A 304 -2.81 -8.41 -6.04
CA ALA A 304 -1.47 -7.86 -6.14
C ALA A 304 -0.54 -8.62 -5.19
N GLY A 305 0.69 -8.85 -5.63
CA GLY A 305 1.73 -9.53 -4.88
C GLY A 305 3.05 -8.78 -4.94
N LEU A 306 4.13 -9.48 -4.59
CA LEU A 306 5.47 -8.92 -4.58
C LEU A 306 5.94 -8.45 -5.96
N ARG A 307 5.44 -9.03 -7.08
CA ARG A 307 5.81 -8.59 -8.43
C ARG A 307 5.28 -7.19 -8.75
N GLU A 308 4.04 -6.91 -8.38
CA GLU A 308 3.43 -5.58 -8.52
C GLU A 308 4.11 -4.56 -7.62
N ALA A 309 4.42 -4.93 -6.37
CA ALA A 309 5.18 -4.10 -5.46
C ALA A 309 6.59 -3.81 -5.97
N ALA A 310 7.30 -4.81 -6.48
CA ALA A 310 8.63 -4.66 -7.08
C ALA A 310 8.62 -3.66 -8.25
N ARG A 311 7.61 -3.75 -9.12
CA ARG A 311 7.42 -2.80 -10.21
C ARG A 311 7.24 -1.37 -9.70
N ALA A 312 6.35 -1.17 -8.74
CA ALA A 312 6.12 0.15 -8.16
C ALA A 312 7.37 0.71 -7.48
N MET A 313 8.11 -0.14 -6.76
CA MET A 313 9.35 0.25 -6.10
C MET A 313 10.50 0.57 -7.07
N THR A 314 10.59 -0.14 -8.19
CA THR A 314 11.56 0.19 -9.24
C THR A 314 11.27 1.57 -9.85
N ILE A 315 10.01 1.87 -10.13
CA ILE A 315 9.61 3.21 -10.62
C ILE A 315 9.93 4.29 -9.56
N LEU A 316 9.70 3.99 -8.29
CA LEU A 316 10.06 4.90 -7.18
C LEU A 316 11.56 5.18 -7.12
N ASP A 317 12.41 4.17 -7.31
CA ASP A 317 13.86 4.35 -7.36
C ASP A 317 14.27 5.28 -8.51
N ASP A 318 13.70 5.10 -9.70
CA ASP A 318 13.93 5.96 -10.85
C ASP A 318 13.46 7.40 -10.59
N VAL A 319 12.33 7.57 -9.91
CA VAL A 319 11.80 8.88 -9.50
C VAL A 319 12.74 9.57 -8.51
N TYR A 320 13.23 8.86 -7.48
CA TYR A 320 14.18 9.43 -6.52
C TYR A 320 15.51 9.80 -7.18
N GLN A 321 15.98 8.98 -8.11
CA GLN A 321 17.18 9.30 -8.89
C GLN A 321 16.99 10.55 -9.75
N ALA A 322 15.88 10.66 -10.48
CA ALA A 322 15.54 11.83 -11.29
C ALA A 322 15.34 13.10 -10.45
N GLY A 323 14.78 12.96 -9.24
CA GLY A 323 14.57 14.03 -8.27
C GLY A 323 15.83 14.46 -7.50
N GLY A 324 16.98 13.85 -7.79
CA GLY A 324 18.29 14.22 -7.20
C GLY A 324 18.47 13.74 -5.75
N ARG A 325 17.75 12.70 -5.31
CA ARG A 325 17.76 12.22 -3.92
C ARG A 325 18.62 10.96 -3.68
N ARG A 326 19.24 10.37 -4.71
CA ARG A 326 20.18 9.23 -4.63
C ARG A 326 21.42 9.48 -5.45
#